data_80e3b9e6d7828789aa692d8f71a128e3
#
_entry.id   80e3b9e6d7828789aa692d8f71a128e3
#
_cell.length_a   1.000
_cell.length_b   1.000
_cell.length_c   1.000
_cell.angle_alpha   90.00
_cell.angle_beta   90.00
_cell.angle_gamma   90.00
#
_symmetry.space_group_name_H-M   'P 1'
#
loop_
_entity.id
_entity.type
_entity.pdbx_description
1 polymer ?
#
loop_
_entity_poly.entity_id
_entity_poly.type
_entity_poly.pdbx_seq_one_letter_code
_entity_poly.pdbx_strand_id
1 'polypeptide(L)'
;MKNYNWATLGCGVIANELAVALKSRGQKLYSVANRTHEKAVAFAEKYGIEKVYNDIDELFKDENVDIIYISTPHNTHIKYLRKALAAGKHVLCEKSITLNSDELDEAISLAEKNHVVLAEAMTIFHMPIYKALLEKVNA
;
A
#
# COMPACT_ATOMS: atom_id res chain seq x y z
N MET A 1 -5.14 20.53 -2.56
CA MET A 1 -4.74 19.26 -1.90
C MET A 1 -3.46 18.76 -2.56
N LYS A 2 -2.48 18.30 -1.78
CA LYS A 2 -1.26 17.69 -2.35
C LYS A 2 -1.66 16.40 -3.07
N ASN A 3 -1.28 16.26 -4.33
CA ASN A 3 -1.43 15.00 -5.05
C ASN A 3 -0.24 14.11 -4.68
N TYR A 4 -0.52 12.96 -4.11
CA TYR A 4 0.48 11.96 -3.78
C TYR A 4 0.63 10.95 -4.93
N ASN A 5 1.86 10.57 -5.21
CA ASN A 5 2.18 9.50 -6.15
C ASN A 5 2.12 8.15 -5.44
N TRP A 6 1.13 7.37 -5.79
CA TRP A 6 0.92 6.03 -5.25
C TRP A 6 1.65 4.98 -6.08
N ALA A 7 2.35 4.09 -5.41
CA ALA A 7 2.88 2.87 -6.00
C ALA A 7 2.17 1.65 -5.40
N THR A 8 1.95 0.61 -6.19
CA THR A 8 1.51 -0.68 -5.65
C THR A 8 2.63 -1.72 -5.72
N LEU A 9 2.83 -2.42 -4.62
CA LEU A 9 3.66 -3.61 -4.52
C LEU A 9 2.75 -4.83 -4.42
N GLY A 10 2.63 -5.55 -5.54
CA GLY A 10 1.66 -6.60 -5.76
C GLY A 10 0.59 -6.21 -6.79
N CYS A 11 0.09 -7.20 -7.54
CA CYS A 11 -0.88 -7.04 -8.63
C CYS A 11 -2.08 -7.98 -8.46
N GLY A 12 -2.39 -8.36 -7.22
CA GLY A 12 -3.50 -9.25 -6.89
C GLY A 12 -4.87 -8.57 -6.98
N VAL A 13 -5.91 -9.28 -6.53
CA VAL A 13 -7.31 -8.80 -6.56
C VAL A 13 -7.43 -7.45 -5.86
N ILE A 14 -6.87 -7.32 -4.67
CA ILE A 14 -6.99 -6.10 -3.86
C ILE A 14 -6.25 -4.90 -4.49
N ALA A 15 -5.12 -5.13 -5.16
CA ALA A 15 -4.45 -4.07 -5.92
C ALA A 15 -5.31 -3.55 -7.09
N ASN A 16 -6.09 -4.43 -7.73
CA ASN A 16 -7.08 -4.02 -8.74
C ASN A 16 -8.19 -3.15 -8.14
N GLU A 17 -8.67 -3.46 -6.94
CA GLU A 17 -9.67 -2.65 -6.24
C GLU A 17 -9.14 -1.24 -5.91
N LEU A 18 -7.90 -1.13 -5.44
CA LEU A 18 -7.27 0.18 -5.22
C LEU A 18 -7.15 0.98 -6.51
N ALA A 19 -6.72 0.36 -7.62
CA ALA A 19 -6.58 1.04 -8.90
C ALA A 19 -7.94 1.58 -9.40
N VAL A 20 -9.01 0.81 -9.24
CA VAL A 20 -10.39 1.24 -9.57
C VAL A 20 -10.83 2.37 -8.64
N ALA A 21 -10.58 2.28 -7.34
CA ALA A 21 -10.93 3.31 -6.37
C ALA A 21 -10.22 4.64 -6.65
N LEU A 22 -8.93 4.62 -6.97
CA LEU A 22 -8.20 5.82 -7.37
C LEU A 22 -8.76 6.43 -8.66
N LYS A 23 -9.04 5.59 -9.66
CA LYS A 23 -9.63 6.04 -10.92
C LYS A 23 -11.00 6.73 -10.72
N SER A 24 -11.84 6.22 -9.83
CA SER A 24 -13.13 6.83 -9.52
C SER A 24 -13.01 8.22 -8.89
N ARG A 25 -11.84 8.55 -8.35
CA ARG A 25 -11.49 9.86 -7.78
C ARG A 25 -10.67 10.76 -8.73
N GLY A 26 -10.53 10.37 -9.99
CA GLY A 26 -9.72 11.08 -10.97
C GLY A 26 -8.20 10.98 -10.72
N GLN A 27 -7.78 9.97 -9.94
CA GLN A 27 -6.38 9.67 -9.65
C GLN A 27 -5.97 8.36 -10.32
N LYS A 28 -4.67 8.12 -10.43
CA LYS A 28 -4.11 6.86 -10.94
C LYS A 28 -2.89 6.46 -10.11
N LEU A 29 -2.56 5.18 -10.16
CA LEU A 29 -1.28 4.70 -9.67
C LEU A 29 -0.16 5.28 -10.54
N TYR A 30 0.90 5.74 -9.90
CA TYR A 30 2.11 6.22 -10.56
C TYR A 30 2.97 5.05 -11.04
N SER A 31 3.12 4.02 -10.20
CA SER A 31 4.02 2.92 -10.50
C SER A 31 3.56 1.60 -9.89
N VAL A 32 4.15 0.51 -10.37
CA VAL A 32 3.88 -0.85 -9.91
C VAL A 32 5.15 -1.69 -9.88
N ALA A 33 5.26 -2.52 -8.84
CA ALA A 33 6.22 -3.61 -8.75
C ALA A 33 5.54 -4.92 -8.37
N ASN A 34 6.05 -6.03 -8.87
CA ASN A 34 5.58 -7.36 -8.51
C ASN A 34 6.72 -8.37 -8.66
N ARG A 35 6.71 -9.43 -7.83
CA ARG A 35 7.72 -10.49 -7.92
C ARG A 35 7.79 -11.14 -9.31
N THR A 36 6.65 -11.30 -9.97
CA THR A 36 6.56 -11.73 -11.37
C THR A 36 6.40 -10.49 -12.23
N HIS A 37 7.46 -10.09 -12.92
CA HIS A 37 7.51 -8.83 -13.68
C HIS A 37 6.40 -8.73 -14.74
N GLU A 38 6.13 -9.83 -15.46
CA GLU A 38 5.11 -9.87 -16.51
C GLU A 38 3.71 -9.53 -15.96
N LYS A 39 3.42 -9.89 -14.69
CA LYS A 39 2.17 -9.51 -14.04
C LYS A 39 2.10 -8.01 -13.76
N ALA A 40 3.23 -7.39 -13.41
CA ALA A 40 3.31 -5.95 -13.23
C ALA A 40 3.10 -5.21 -14.56
N VAL A 41 3.69 -5.70 -15.65
CA VAL A 41 3.50 -5.15 -17.01
C VAL A 41 2.02 -5.21 -17.41
N ALA A 42 1.39 -6.38 -17.32
CA ALA A 42 -0.01 -6.54 -17.67
C ALA A 42 -0.95 -5.68 -16.80
N PHE A 43 -0.62 -5.53 -15.50
CA PHE A 43 -1.36 -4.65 -14.60
C PHE A 43 -1.20 -3.17 -15.00
N ALA A 44 0.02 -2.76 -15.36
CA ALA A 44 0.30 -1.41 -15.81
C ALA A 44 -0.44 -1.06 -17.11
N GLU A 45 -0.45 -1.95 -18.09
CA GLU A 45 -1.21 -1.80 -19.33
C GLU A 45 -2.72 -1.62 -19.07
N LYS A 46 -3.28 -2.44 -18.17
CA LYS A 46 -4.69 -2.40 -17.81
C LYS A 46 -5.13 -1.06 -17.22
N TYR A 47 -4.28 -0.43 -16.41
CA TYR A 47 -4.63 0.76 -15.64
C TYR A 47 -3.94 2.05 -16.13
N GLY A 48 -3.14 1.97 -17.19
CA GLY A 48 -2.41 3.11 -17.73
C GLY A 48 -1.34 3.63 -16.78
N ILE A 49 -0.63 2.71 -16.09
CA ILE A 49 0.47 3.03 -15.18
C ILE A 49 1.74 3.23 -16.02
N GLU A 50 2.43 4.34 -15.79
CA GLU A 50 3.55 4.73 -16.63
C GLU A 50 4.86 4.00 -16.26
N LYS A 51 5.01 3.61 -14.99
CA LYS A 51 6.27 3.07 -14.48
C LYS A 51 6.10 1.67 -13.91
N VAL A 52 6.88 0.75 -14.45
CA VAL A 52 7.00 -0.64 -13.98
C VAL A 52 8.44 -0.90 -13.59
N TYR A 53 8.68 -1.42 -12.39
CA TYR A 53 10.04 -1.76 -11.94
C TYR A 53 10.40 -3.19 -12.30
N ASN A 54 11.61 -3.38 -12.82
CA ASN A 54 12.18 -4.72 -13.05
C ASN A 54 12.62 -5.37 -11.73
N ASP A 55 13.17 -4.57 -10.84
CA ASP A 55 13.53 -4.96 -9.49
C ASP A 55 12.64 -4.22 -8.49
N ILE A 56 12.07 -4.99 -7.55
CA ILE A 56 11.23 -4.42 -6.46
C ILE A 56 12.01 -3.37 -5.65
N ASP A 57 13.31 -3.52 -5.49
CA ASP A 57 14.12 -2.61 -4.71
C ASP A 57 14.25 -1.22 -5.35
N GLU A 58 14.02 -1.10 -6.66
CA GLU A 58 13.97 0.19 -7.35
C GLU A 58 12.76 1.03 -6.92
N LEU A 59 11.64 0.37 -6.58
CA LEU A 59 10.43 1.06 -6.10
C LEU A 59 10.71 1.86 -4.83
N PHE A 60 11.48 1.30 -3.89
CA PHE A 60 11.80 1.98 -2.63
C PHE A 60 12.76 3.15 -2.82
N LYS A 61 13.57 3.12 -3.86
CA LYS A 61 14.56 4.17 -4.19
C LYS A 61 13.98 5.30 -5.02
N ASP A 62 12.80 5.13 -5.60
CA ASP A 62 12.20 6.17 -6.45
C ASP A 62 11.71 7.35 -5.61
N GLU A 63 12.37 8.49 -5.75
CA GLU A 63 12.06 9.73 -5.02
C GLU A 63 10.66 10.28 -5.36
N ASN A 64 10.12 9.93 -6.53
CA ASN A 64 8.78 10.37 -6.95
C ASN A 64 7.66 9.55 -6.31
N VAL A 65 7.94 8.43 -5.65
CA VAL A 65 6.94 7.65 -4.91
C VAL A 65 6.75 8.25 -3.53
N ASP A 66 5.54 8.67 -3.21
CA ASP A 66 5.17 9.16 -1.88
C ASP A 66 4.60 8.04 -0.99
N ILE A 67 3.70 7.23 -1.54
CA ILE A 67 2.96 6.20 -0.79
C ILE A 67 3.08 4.85 -1.48
N ILE A 68 3.42 3.83 -0.71
CA ILE A 68 3.46 2.44 -1.19
C ILE A 68 2.28 1.66 -0.61
N TYR A 69 1.45 1.09 -1.48
CA TYR A 69 0.45 0.11 -1.11
C TYR A 69 1.04 -1.29 -1.20
N ILE A 70 1.17 -1.97 -0.05
CA ILE A 70 1.69 -3.33 0.03
C ILE A 70 0.51 -4.30 0.04
N SER A 71 0.36 -5.09 -1.05
CA SER A 71 -0.69 -6.08 -1.25
C SER A 71 -0.13 -7.46 -1.62
N THR A 72 1.01 -7.77 -1.07
CA THR A 72 1.71 -9.06 -1.23
C THR A 72 1.21 -10.09 -0.21
N PRO A 73 1.63 -11.36 -0.27
CA PRO A 73 1.30 -12.33 0.77
C PRO A 73 1.76 -11.90 2.17
N HIS A 74 0.96 -12.17 3.20
CA HIS A 74 1.14 -11.70 4.59
C HIS A 74 2.54 -11.96 5.15
N ASN A 75 3.11 -13.13 4.87
CA ASN A 75 4.45 -13.52 5.32
C ASN A 75 5.60 -12.70 4.69
N THR A 76 5.28 -11.85 3.74
CA THR A 76 6.27 -10.97 3.09
C THR A 76 6.13 -9.52 3.53
N HIS A 77 5.08 -9.16 4.25
CA HIS A 77 4.79 -7.77 4.62
C HIS A 77 5.95 -7.14 5.38
N ILE A 78 6.42 -7.77 6.45
CA ILE A 78 7.49 -7.20 7.28
C ILE A 78 8.78 -6.90 6.49
N LYS A 79 9.13 -7.77 5.53
CA LYS A 79 10.28 -7.55 4.64
C LYS A 79 10.15 -6.24 3.86
N TYR A 80 8.97 -5.96 3.34
CA TYR A 80 8.72 -4.78 2.52
C TYR A 80 8.44 -3.54 3.36
N LEU A 81 7.81 -3.69 4.53
CA LEU A 81 7.64 -2.63 5.52
C LEU A 81 8.99 -2.04 5.93
N ARG A 82 9.95 -2.90 6.29
CA ARG A 82 11.32 -2.46 6.64
C ARG A 82 11.93 -1.59 5.55
N LYS A 83 11.83 -2.01 4.30
CA LYS A 83 12.42 -1.29 3.16
C LYS A 83 11.70 0.03 2.87
N ALA A 84 10.37 0.01 2.82
CA ALA A 84 9.57 1.18 2.51
C ALA A 84 9.70 2.27 3.58
N LEU A 85 9.56 1.89 4.85
CA LEU A 85 9.63 2.83 5.97
C LEU A 85 11.03 3.40 6.15
N ALA A 86 12.09 2.58 6.01
CA ALA A 86 13.47 3.05 6.05
C ALA A 86 13.81 3.99 4.88
N ALA A 87 13.15 3.84 3.74
CA ALA A 87 13.28 4.73 2.59
C ALA A 87 12.43 6.01 2.69
N GLY A 88 11.77 6.24 3.83
CA GLY A 88 10.96 7.44 4.05
C GLY A 88 9.65 7.47 3.27
N LYS A 89 9.10 6.30 2.92
CA LYS A 89 7.82 6.20 2.20
C LYS A 89 6.67 6.00 3.17
N HIS A 90 5.55 6.69 2.93
CA HIS A 90 4.29 6.36 3.59
C HIS A 90 3.82 4.98 3.13
N VAL A 91 3.17 4.23 4.01
CA VAL A 91 2.74 2.86 3.69
C VAL A 91 1.29 2.65 4.08
N LEU A 92 0.51 2.11 3.13
CA LEU A 92 -0.74 1.41 3.37
C LEU A 92 -0.49 -0.07 3.13
N CYS A 93 -0.59 -0.90 4.17
CA CYS A 93 -0.33 -2.33 4.08
C CYS A 93 -1.62 -3.13 4.25
N GLU A 94 -1.80 -4.16 3.43
CA GLU A 94 -2.94 -5.06 3.57
C GLU A 94 -2.96 -5.79 4.92
N LYS A 95 -4.15 -6.15 5.31
CA LYS A 95 -4.41 -6.97 6.51
C LYS A 95 -3.96 -8.42 6.24
N SER A 96 -3.41 -9.17 7.18
CA SER A 96 -2.86 -8.67 8.44
C SER A 96 -1.52 -8.02 8.20
N ILE A 97 -1.32 -6.85 8.78
CA ILE A 97 -0.13 -6.01 8.50
C ILE A 97 1.18 -6.73 8.84
N THR A 98 1.21 -7.49 9.94
CA THR A 98 2.33 -8.34 10.36
C THR A 98 1.82 -9.68 10.90
N LEU A 99 2.73 -10.64 11.15
CA LEU A 99 2.39 -11.96 11.67
C LEU A 99 2.41 -12.03 13.21
N ASN A 100 3.04 -11.07 13.86
CA ASN A 100 3.16 -10.99 15.32
C ASN A 100 3.39 -9.54 15.77
N SER A 101 3.31 -9.33 17.10
CA SER A 101 3.47 -8.01 17.73
C SER A 101 4.88 -7.45 17.58
N ASP A 102 5.91 -8.27 17.64
CA ASP A 102 7.31 -7.79 17.57
C ASP A 102 7.60 -7.17 16.20
N GLU A 103 7.10 -7.80 15.12
CA GLU A 103 7.18 -7.23 13.77
C GLU A 103 6.39 -5.92 13.64
N LEU A 104 5.24 -5.82 14.32
CA LEU A 104 4.43 -4.62 14.32
C LEU A 104 5.15 -3.48 15.06
N ASP A 105 5.68 -3.75 16.24
CA ASP A 105 6.42 -2.77 17.05
C ASP A 105 7.66 -2.25 16.29
N GLU A 106 8.35 -3.15 15.59
CA GLU A 106 9.47 -2.76 14.71
C GLU A 106 9.00 -1.82 13.58
N ALA A 107 7.90 -2.17 12.90
CA ALA A 107 7.38 -1.35 11.82
C ALA A 107 6.90 0.03 12.30
N ILE A 108 6.24 0.10 13.45
CA ILE A 108 5.82 1.36 14.09
C ILE A 108 7.05 2.21 14.40
N SER A 109 8.06 1.63 15.06
CA SER A 109 9.30 2.35 15.40
C SER A 109 10.03 2.90 14.18
N LEU A 110 10.04 2.15 13.06
CA LEU A 110 10.60 2.63 11.78
C LEU A 110 9.80 3.78 11.20
N ALA A 111 8.48 3.72 11.26
CA ALA A 111 7.61 4.77 10.75
C ALA A 111 7.78 6.07 11.55
N GLU A 112 7.82 5.99 12.87
CA GLU A 112 8.05 7.14 13.76
C GLU A 112 9.41 7.77 13.53
N LYS A 113 10.47 6.94 13.49
CA LYS A 113 11.85 7.39 13.25
C LYS A 113 12.01 8.15 11.94
N ASN A 114 11.31 7.74 10.89
CA ASN A 114 11.41 8.35 9.56
C ASN A 114 10.28 9.36 9.28
N HIS A 115 9.42 9.67 10.28
CA HIS A 115 8.32 10.64 10.17
C HIS A 115 7.36 10.33 9.02
N VAL A 116 7.03 9.05 8.81
CA VAL A 116 6.10 8.60 7.79
C VAL A 116 4.87 7.94 8.41
N VAL A 117 3.78 7.90 7.62
CA VAL A 117 2.54 7.23 8.03
C VAL A 117 2.63 5.76 7.70
N LEU A 118 2.31 4.92 8.68
CA LEU A 118 2.02 3.50 8.51
C LEU A 118 0.56 3.26 8.85
N ALA A 119 -0.18 2.64 7.92
CA ALA A 119 -1.57 2.29 8.11
C ALA A 119 -1.85 0.87 7.62
N GLU A 120 -2.74 0.17 8.33
CA GLU A 120 -3.30 -1.10 7.90
C GLU A 120 -4.58 -0.89 7.09
N ALA A 121 -4.76 -1.63 6.01
CA ALA A 121 -5.92 -1.52 5.13
C ALA A 121 -7.15 -2.23 5.74
N MET A 122 -7.60 -1.78 6.90
CA MET A 122 -8.79 -2.24 7.59
C MET A 122 -10.04 -1.54 7.06
N THR A 123 -10.44 -1.92 5.85
CA THR A 123 -11.56 -1.28 5.10
C THR A 123 -12.88 -1.30 5.86
N ILE A 124 -13.10 -2.28 6.74
CA ILE A 124 -14.33 -2.40 7.53
C ILE A 124 -14.62 -1.14 8.34
N PHE A 125 -13.61 -0.47 8.91
CA PHE A 125 -13.78 0.76 9.70
C PHE A 125 -14.26 1.96 8.89
N HIS A 126 -14.16 1.88 7.57
CA HIS A 126 -14.59 2.94 6.65
C HIS A 126 -15.93 2.66 5.98
N MET A 127 -16.51 1.46 6.19
CA MET A 127 -17.80 1.07 5.61
C MET A 127 -18.97 1.82 6.29
N PRO A 128 -19.92 2.39 5.52
CA PRO A 128 -21.06 3.10 6.08
C PRO A 128 -21.88 2.25 7.06
N ILE A 129 -22.09 0.98 6.75
CA ILE A 129 -22.83 0.05 7.63
C ILE A 129 -22.15 -0.15 8.98
N TYR A 130 -20.81 -0.24 9.00
CA TYR A 130 -20.06 -0.37 10.25
C TYR A 130 -20.15 0.89 11.11
N LYS A 131 -20.06 2.06 10.48
CA LYS A 131 -20.24 3.35 11.18
C LYS A 131 -21.63 3.47 11.78
N ALA A 132 -22.68 3.14 11.01
CA ALA A 132 -24.06 3.14 11.50
C ALA A 132 -24.28 2.13 12.64
N LEU A 133 -23.62 0.97 12.60
CA LEU A 133 -23.65 0.00 13.70
C LEU A 133 -23.01 0.54 14.96
N LEU A 134 -21.85 1.18 14.86
CA LEU A 134 -21.17 1.79 16.01
C LEU A 134 -22.02 2.89 16.66
N GLU A 135 -22.68 3.73 15.88
CA GLU A 135 -23.61 4.73 16.40
C GLU A 135 -24.75 4.12 17.23
N LYS A 136 -25.28 2.97 16.75
CA LYS A 136 -26.34 2.23 17.48
C LYS A 136 -25.86 1.57 18.77
N VAL A 137 -24.63 1.03 18.77
CA VAL A 137 -24.05 0.34 19.94
C VAL A 137 -23.65 1.35 21.03
N ASN A 138 -23.23 2.54 20.64
CA ASN A 138 -22.76 3.58 21.57
C ASN A 138 -23.89 4.53 22.03
N ALA A 139 -25.11 4.38 21.52
CA ALA A 139 -26.28 5.13 21.92
C ALA A 139 -26.98 4.50 23.13
#